data_f4952722e399eb5cc95603d9367dc224
#
_entry.id   f4952722e399eb5cc95603d9367dc224
#
_cell.length_a   1.000
_cell.length_b   1.000
_cell.length_c   1.000
_cell.angle_alpha   90.00
_cell.angle_beta   90.00
_cell.angle_gamma   90.00
#
_symmetry.space_group_name_H-M   'P 1'
#
loop_
_entity.id
_entity.type
_entity.pdbx_description
1 polymer ?
#
loop_
_entity_poly.entity_id
_entity_poly.type
_entity_poly.pdbx_seq_one_letter_code
_entity_poly.pdbx_strand_id
1 'polypeptide(L)'
;MLVDILRIIFIVGGLTFVFMLVQACWQKRCNGTLESTPFWPVALIGGVANFLDTLGVGSFAVKTACYKQFKLIDDRVLPGTLNGQCVLPTVTQSLIFIGAVAVEPLTLISMMIAAAAGAAWGARHVASFDRQTIRLVMAISLLVVAGLIFAGLLGLFPVGGDAMGLGGYKLAIALLGNFIFGVLMNVGIGLFAPCMTLVYLLGMNPLAAFPIMMGSTAVLSVFSAGTFIRKGAFDAKAVLAVAIFGPIGVVLAAMLVKSMDMEMLKWLVAFIVIYTSWTMYASWRAARRSPVQLAVERAG
;
A
#
# COMPACT_ATOMS: atom_id res chain seq x y z
N MET A 1 12.65 -18.25 -16.10
CA MET A 1 12.63 -19.17 -14.95
C MET A 1 12.33 -18.43 -13.63
N LEU A 2 13.17 -17.46 -13.15
CA LEU A 2 12.87 -16.75 -11.88
C LEU A 2 11.53 -15.97 -11.93
N VAL A 3 11.31 -15.19 -12.97
CA VAL A 3 10.07 -14.40 -13.16
C VAL A 3 8.82 -15.31 -13.15
N ASP A 4 8.92 -16.48 -13.75
CA ASP A 4 7.78 -17.43 -13.80
C ASP A 4 7.52 -18.04 -12.42
N ILE A 5 8.58 -18.33 -11.66
CA ILE A 5 8.45 -18.78 -10.26
C ILE A 5 7.77 -17.69 -9.41
N LEU A 6 8.19 -16.43 -9.54
CA LEU A 6 7.59 -15.33 -8.82
C LEU A 6 6.11 -15.12 -9.21
N ARG A 7 5.78 -15.23 -10.50
CA ARG A 7 4.38 -15.19 -10.97
C ARG A 7 3.55 -16.29 -10.33
N ILE A 8 4.07 -17.52 -10.27
CA ILE A 8 3.37 -18.64 -9.61
C ILE A 8 3.14 -18.32 -8.12
N ILE A 9 4.16 -17.80 -7.42
CA ILE A 9 4.04 -17.41 -6.01
C ILE A 9 2.95 -16.34 -5.82
N PHE A 10 2.90 -15.33 -6.69
CA PHE A 10 1.89 -14.28 -6.62
C PHE A 10 0.48 -14.84 -6.89
N ILE A 11 0.32 -15.71 -7.89
CA ILE A 11 -0.96 -16.35 -8.20
C ILE A 11 -1.44 -17.22 -7.03
N VAL A 12 -0.56 -18.07 -6.49
CA VAL A 12 -0.87 -18.93 -5.35
C VAL A 12 -1.23 -18.10 -4.12
N GLY A 13 -0.48 -17.03 -3.84
CA GLY A 13 -0.77 -16.09 -2.76
C GLY A 13 -2.14 -15.41 -2.93
N GLY A 14 -2.44 -14.93 -4.14
CA GLY A 14 -3.72 -14.32 -4.48
C GLY A 14 -4.89 -15.30 -4.32
N LEU A 15 -4.76 -16.54 -4.82
CA LEU A 15 -5.79 -17.59 -4.68
C LEU A 15 -5.99 -17.97 -3.20
N THR A 16 -4.94 -18.11 -2.44
CA THR A 16 -5.00 -18.36 -0.99
C THR A 16 -5.78 -17.25 -0.28
N PHE A 17 -5.48 -15.98 -0.61
CA PHE A 17 -6.21 -14.85 -0.06
C PHE A 17 -7.68 -14.86 -0.45
N VAL A 18 -8.02 -15.11 -1.72
CA VAL A 18 -9.41 -15.21 -2.19
C VAL A 18 -10.17 -16.29 -1.40
N PHE A 19 -9.56 -17.47 -1.22
CA PHE A 19 -10.15 -18.54 -0.43
C PHE A 19 -10.44 -18.08 1.02
N MET A 20 -9.45 -17.46 1.68
CA MET A 20 -9.61 -16.95 3.05
C MET A 20 -10.69 -15.86 3.13
N LEU A 21 -10.74 -14.94 2.16
CA LEU A 21 -11.73 -13.86 2.11
C LEU A 21 -13.15 -14.40 1.91
N VAL A 22 -13.34 -15.31 0.96
CA VAL A 22 -14.64 -15.93 0.70
C VAL A 22 -15.12 -16.69 1.92
N GLN A 23 -14.26 -17.48 2.56
CA GLN A 23 -14.58 -18.19 3.79
C GLN A 23 -15.00 -17.22 4.92
N ALA A 24 -14.26 -16.14 5.11
CA ALA A 24 -14.57 -15.14 6.13
C ALA A 24 -15.90 -14.40 5.83
N CYS A 25 -16.14 -14.03 4.58
CA CYS A 25 -17.41 -13.42 4.16
C CYS A 25 -18.60 -14.39 4.38
N TRP A 26 -18.41 -15.65 4.03
CA TRP A 26 -19.44 -16.68 4.25
C TRP A 26 -19.77 -16.86 5.73
N GLN A 27 -18.73 -17.01 6.58
CA GLN A 27 -18.91 -17.15 8.03
C GLN A 27 -19.64 -15.95 8.63
N LYS A 28 -19.19 -14.70 8.29
CA LYS A 28 -19.84 -13.48 8.77
C LYS A 28 -21.29 -13.37 8.30
N ARG A 29 -21.58 -13.79 7.07
CA ARG A 29 -22.95 -13.80 6.53
C ARG A 29 -23.83 -14.80 7.26
N CYS A 30 -23.36 -16.03 7.50
CA CYS A 30 -24.08 -17.06 8.23
C CYS A 30 -24.37 -16.65 9.69
N ASN A 31 -23.41 -15.94 10.31
CA ASN A 31 -23.53 -15.46 11.70
C ASN A 31 -24.30 -14.14 11.82
N GLY A 32 -24.76 -13.54 10.72
CA GLY A 32 -25.44 -12.24 10.71
C GLY A 32 -24.55 -11.06 11.12
N THR A 33 -23.21 -11.23 11.06
CA THR A 33 -22.23 -10.22 11.47
C THR A 33 -21.52 -9.53 10.31
N LEU A 34 -22.04 -9.68 9.08
CA LEU A 34 -21.49 -9.01 7.91
C LEU A 34 -21.73 -7.50 8.03
N GLU A 35 -20.70 -6.71 7.74
CA GLU A 35 -20.72 -5.28 7.88
C GLU A 35 -21.76 -4.61 6.96
N SER A 36 -22.33 -3.50 7.43
CA SER A 36 -23.30 -2.68 6.68
C SER A 36 -22.65 -1.73 5.67
N THR A 37 -21.33 -1.76 5.55
CA THR A 37 -20.52 -0.88 4.69
C THR A 37 -21.08 -0.81 3.27
N PRO A 38 -21.24 0.41 2.69
CA PRO A 38 -21.79 0.57 1.35
C PRO A 38 -20.81 0.06 0.30
N PHE A 39 -21.23 -0.94 -0.46
CA PHE A 39 -20.37 -1.66 -1.42
C PHE A 39 -19.86 -0.73 -2.55
N TRP A 40 -20.77 -0.02 -3.22
CA TRP A 40 -20.42 0.77 -4.43
C TRP A 40 -19.51 1.96 -4.16
N PRO A 41 -19.72 2.81 -3.12
CA PRO A 41 -18.79 3.87 -2.79
C PRO A 41 -17.38 3.33 -2.49
N VAL A 42 -17.28 2.23 -1.74
CA VAL A 42 -15.98 1.61 -1.42
C VAL A 42 -15.34 1.00 -2.67
N ALA A 43 -16.10 0.35 -3.54
CA ALA A 43 -15.63 -0.20 -4.81
C ALA A 43 -15.06 0.89 -5.72
N LEU A 44 -15.76 2.02 -5.87
CA LEU A 44 -15.32 3.15 -6.68
C LEU A 44 -14.04 3.79 -6.12
N ILE A 45 -14.04 4.10 -4.82
CA ILE A 45 -12.86 4.65 -4.13
C ILE A 45 -11.67 3.69 -4.27
N GLY A 46 -11.89 2.39 -4.07
CA GLY A 46 -10.86 1.37 -4.19
C GLY A 46 -10.33 1.21 -5.60
N GLY A 47 -11.21 1.21 -6.60
CA GLY A 47 -10.83 1.16 -8.03
C GLY A 47 -9.97 2.35 -8.44
N VAL A 48 -10.43 3.57 -8.15
CA VAL A 48 -9.69 4.81 -8.43
C VAL A 48 -8.37 4.87 -7.66
N ALA A 49 -8.38 4.53 -6.37
CA ALA A 49 -7.16 4.54 -5.55
C ALA A 49 -6.12 3.55 -6.06
N ASN A 50 -6.51 2.35 -6.51
CA ASN A 50 -5.57 1.37 -7.06
C ASN A 50 -5.14 1.70 -8.50
N PHE A 51 -5.97 2.41 -9.27
CA PHE A 51 -5.55 3.03 -10.52
C PHE A 51 -4.39 4.02 -10.28
N LEU A 52 -4.57 4.96 -9.34
CA LEU A 52 -3.53 5.93 -8.96
C LEU A 52 -2.29 5.25 -8.35
N ASP A 53 -2.48 4.20 -7.57
CA ASP A 53 -1.41 3.39 -6.97
C ASP A 53 -0.49 2.78 -8.03
N THR A 54 -1.08 2.27 -9.11
CA THR A 54 -0.32 1.71 -10.25
C THR A 54 0.54 2.77 -10.95
N LEU A 55 0.12 4.02 -10.89
CA LEU A 55 0.88 5.17 -11.38
C LEU A 55 1.93 5.69 -10.36
N GLY A 56 1.99 5.12 -9.15
CA GLY A 56 2.98 5.46 -8.13
C GLY A 56 2.50 6.37 -7.00
N VAL A 57 1.21 6.74 -6.96
CA VAL A 57 0.65 7.65 -5.93
C VAL A 57 0.52 7.01 -4.54
N GLY A 58 0.35 5.68 -4.48
CA GLY A 58 0.06 4.96 -3.24
C GLY A 58 -1.42 5.01 -2.84
N SER A 59 -2.07 3.83 -2.78
CA SER A 59 -3.51 3.73 -2.52
C SER A 59 -3.92 3.92 -1.06
N PHE A 60 -3.02 3.67 -0.12
CA PHE A 60 -3.33 3.67 1.32
C PHE A 60 -3.81 5.03 1.82
N ALA A 61 -3.07 6.10 1.49
CA ALA A 61 -3.40 7.45 1.94
C ALA A 61 -4.72 7.93 1.33
N VAL A 62 -4.94 7.68 0.04
CA VAL A 62 -6.17 8.07 -0.67
C VAL A 62 -7.39 7.35 -0.06
N LYS A 63 -7.30 6.01 0.10
CA LYS A 63 -8.37 5.22 0.74
C LYS A 63 -8.62 5.68 2.18
N THR A 64 -7.58 5.87 2.97
CA THR A 64 -7.71 6.34 4.36
C THR A 64 -8.41 7.69 4.44
N ALA A 65 -8.01 8.66 3.60
CA ALA A 65 -8.62 9.98 3.57
C ALA A 65 -10.12 9.90 3.21
N CYS A 66 -10.46 9.19 2.13
CA CYS A 66 -11.85 9.02 1.70
C CYS A 66 -12.70 8.28 2.75
N TYR A 67 -12.20 7.18 3.31
CA TYR A 67 -12.96 6.40 4.28
C TYR A 67 -13.21 7.16 5.58
N LYS A 68 -12.25 7.98 6.02
CA LYS A 68 -12.44 8.87 7.18
C LYS A 68 -13.38 10.05 6.88
N GLN A 69 -13.20 10.69 5.73
CA GLN A 69 -14.04 11.83 5.31
C GLN A 69 -15.51 11.44 5.21
N PHE A 70 -15.80 10.29 4.59
CA PHE A 70 -17.17 9.81 4.40
C PHE A 70 -17.65 8.86 5.51
N LYS A 71 -16.83 8.61 6.53
CA LYS A 71 -17.14 7.72 7.67
C LYS A 71 -17.60 6.32 7.24
N LEU A 72 -16.95 5.77 6.20
CA LEU A 72 -17.35 4.50 5.56
C LEU A 72 -16.90 3.27 6.35
N ILE A 73 -15.76 3.34 7.02
CA ILE A 73 -15.11 2.20 7.70
C ILE A 73 -14.69 2.64 9.10
N ASP A 74 -14.93 1.77 10.09
CA ASP A 74 -14.51 2.00 11.47
C ASP A 74 -12.98 2.02 11.59
N ASP A 75 -12.44 2.99 12.35
CA ASP A 75 -10.99 3.16 12.54
C ASP A 75 -10.30 1.91 13.09
N ARG A 76 -11.00 1.12 13.92
CA ARG A 76 -10.45 -0.09 14.54
C ARG A 76 -10.11 -1.17 13.51
N VAL A 77 -10.93 -1.31 12.48
CA VAL A 77 -10.76 -2.33 11.44
C VAL A 77 -10.10 -1.77 10.18
N LEU A 78 -9.86 -0.46 10.14
CA LEU A 78 -9.30 0.22 8.97
C LEU A 78 -7.93 -0.33 8.53
N PRO A 79 -6.95 -0.59 9.43
CA PRO A 79 -5.66 -1.14 9.01
C PRO A 79 -5.79 -2.52 8.33
N GLY A 80 -6.58 -3.42 8.89
CA GLY A 80 -6.80 -4.75 8.31
C GLY A 80 -7.57 -4.69 6.99
N THR A 81 -8.53 -3.75 6.90
CA THR A 81 -9.29 -3.53 5.67
C THR A 81 -8.39 -3.01 4.55
N LEU A 82 -7.54 -2.02 4.82
CA LEU A 82 -6.60 -1.49 3.83
C LEU A 82 -5.62 -2.57 3.33
N ASN A 83 -5.07 -3.38 4.25
CA ASN A 83 -4.19 -4.49 3.89
C ASN A 83 -4.91 -5.55 3.05
N GLY A 84 -6.15 -5.93 3.42
CA GLY A 84 -6.95 -6.86 2.64
C GLY A 84 -7.28 -6.34 1.23
N GLN A 85 -7.64 -5.06 1.12
CA GLN A 85 -7.92 -4.38 -0.15
C GLN A 85 -6.70 -4.25 -1.07
N CYS A 86 -5.49 -4.40 -0.54
CA CYS A 86 -4.26 -4.26 -1.29
C CYS A 86 -3.88 -5.56 -2.03
N VAL A 87 -4.29 -6.74 -1.54
CA VAL A 87 -3.77 -8.04 -2.00
C VAL A 87 -3.98 -8.26 -3.50
N LEU A 88 -5.22 -8.29 -3.98
CA LEU A 88 -5.47 -8.59 -5.40
C LEU A 88 -4.97 -7.50 -6.35
N PRO A 89 -5.14 -6.19 -6.04
CA PRO A 89 -4.52 -5.14 -6.85
C PRO A 89 -3.00 -5.28 -6.97
N THR A 90 -2.28 -5.50 -5.85
CA THR A 90 -0.81 -5.61 -5.90
C THR A 90 -0.33 -6.91 -6.53
N VAL A 91 -1.05 -8.01 -6.38
CA VAL A 91 -0.80 -9.24 -7.15
C VAL A 91 -0.94 -8.94 -8.65
N THR A 92 -1.99 -8.25 -9.07
CA THR A 92 -2.20 -7.86 -10.47
C THR A 92 -1.08 -6.95 -10.98
N GLN A 93 -0.68 -5.93 -10.20
CA GLN A 93 0.46 -5.06 -10.52
C GLN A 93 1.74 -5.89 -10.69
N SER A 94 2.03 -6.78 -9.73
CA SER A 94 3.25 -7.60 -9.78
C SER A 94 3.29 -8.52 -10.98
N LEU A 95 2.17 -9.14 -11.35
CA LEU A 95 2.09 -9.99 -12.54
C LEU A 95 2.37 -9.22 -13.84
N ILE A 96 1.96 -7.94 -13.89
CA ILE A 96 2.19 -7.06 -15.06
C ILE A 96 3.64 -6.57 -15.10
N PHE A 97 4.18 -6.11 -13.97
CA PHE A 97 5.43 -5.34 -13.94
C PHE A 97 6.67 -6.13 -13.53
N ILE A 98 6.55 -7.34 -12.95
CA ILE A 98 7.72 -8.11 -12.45
C ILE A 98 8.75 -8.46 -13.54
N GLY A 99 8.32 -8.54 -14.78
CA GLY A 99 9.21 -8.78 -15.92
C GLY A 99 9.59 -7.54 -16.72
N ALA A 100 9.12 -6.35 -16.30
CA ALA A 100 9.34 -5.12 -17.05
C ALA A 100 10.76 -4.56 -16.90
N VAL A 101 11.40 -4.83 -15.77
CA VAL A 101 12.77 -4.37 -15.45
C VAL A 101 13.57 -5.54 -14.85
N ALA A 102 14.77 -5.77 -15.37
CA ALA A 102 15.67 -6.79 -14.84
C ALA A 102 16.34 -6.28 -13.55
N VAL A 103 15.91 -6.79 -12.41
CA VAL A 103 16.55 -6.53 -11.11
C VAL A 103 17.35 -7.76 -10.71
N GLU A 104 18.49 -7.54 -10.03
CA GLU A 104 19.31 -8.63 -9.51
C GLU A 104 18.47 -9.56 -8.61
N PRO A 105 18.46 -10.88 -8.88
CA PRO A 105 17.58 -11.82 -8.16
C PRO A 105 17.77 -11.82 -6.65
N LEU A 106 19.02 -11.74 -6.17
CA LEU A 106 19.32 -11.72 -4.75
C LEU A 106 18.69 -10.51 -4.05
N THR A 107 18.87 -9.32 -4.63
CA THR A 107 18.31 -8.08 -4.11
C THR A 107 16.77 -8.12 -4.10
N LEU A 108 16.16 -8.54 -5.22
CA LEU A 108 14.71 -8.60 -5.35
C LEU A 108 14.08 -9.55 -4.32
N ILE A 109 14.54 -10.81 -4.28
CA ILE A 109 13.95 -11.85 -3.43
C ILE A 109 14.18 -11.54 -1.95
N SER A 110 15.40 -11.13 -1.57
CA SER A 110 15.72 -10.86 -0.18
C SER A 110 14.93 -9.65 0.37
N MET A 111 14.74 -8.60 -0.43
CA MET A 111 13.89 -7.46 -0.06
C MET A 111 12.41 -7.85 0.07
N MET A 112 11.90 -8.70 -0.83
CA MET A 112 10.52 -9.23 -0.72
C MET A 112 10.32 -10.05 0.57
N ILE A 113 11.28 -10.93 0.90
CA ILE A 113 11.24 -11.74 2.13
C ILE A 113 11.31 -10.85 3.37
N ALA A 114 12.20 -9.84 3.38
CA ALA A 114 12.32 -8.90 4.49
C ALA A 114 11.01 -8.14 4.73
N ALA A 115 10.38 -7.63 3.66
CA ALA A 115 9.08 -6.96 3.75
C ALA A 115 7.98 -7.89 4.28
N ALA A 116 7.92 -9.13 3.78
CA ALA A 116 6.95 -10.13 4.22
C ALA A 116 7.12 -10.50 5.71
N ALA A 117 8.36 -10.68 6.16
CA ALA A 117 8.67 -10.94 7.57
C ALA A 117 8.26 -9.76 8.46
N GLY A 118 8.57 -8.53 8.06
CA GLY A 118 8.14 -7.31 8.74
C GLY A 118 6.63 -7.20 8.82
N ALA A 119 5.92 -7.46 7.73
CA ALA A 119 4.46 -7.41 7.70
C ALA A 119 3.83 -8.48 8.56
N ALA A 120 4.33 -9.71 8.52
CA ALA A 120 3.82 -10.81 9.35
C ALA A 120 4.00 -10.52 10.85
N TRP A 121 5.14 -9.93 11.23
CA TRP A 121 5.40 -9.50 12.60
C TRP A 121 4.51 -8.31 12.99
N GLY A 122 4.46 -7.26 12.16
CA GLY A 122 3.68 -6.05 12.40
C GLY A 122 2.18 -6.31 12.50
N ALA A 123 1.60 -7.13 11.60
CA ALA A 123 0.18 -7.44 11.61
C ALA A 123 -0.29 -8.12 12.88
N ARG A 124 0.56 -8.95 13.49
CA ARG A 124 0.24 -9.63 14.76
C ARG A 124 0.03 -8.65 15.91
N HIS A 125 0.80 -7.57 15.93
CA HIS A 125 0.72 -6.53 16.97
C HIS A 125 -0.38 -5.52 16.66
N VAL A 126 -0.39 -4.96 15.45
CA VAL A 126 -1.35 -3.93 15.04
C VAL A 126 -2.80 -4.42 15.08
N ALA A 127 -3.05 -5.68 14.74
CA ALA A 127 -4.40 -6.25 14.78
C ALA A 127 -5.01 -6.35 16.20
N SER A 128 -4.19 -6.17 17.24
CA SER A 128 -4.62 -6.12 18.65
C SER A 128 -4.66 -4.71 19.25
N PHE A 129 -4.31 -3.68 18.48
CA PHE A 129 -4.35 -2.30 18.94
C PHE A 129 -5.79 -1.81 19.15
N ASP A 130 -5.97 -0.98 20.15
CA ASP A 130 -7.21 -0.26 20.40
C ASP A 130 -7.38 0.91 19.39
N ARG A 131 -8.60 1.45 19.32
CA ARG A 131 -8.97 2.52 18.38
C ARG A 131 -8.11 3.78 18.53
N GLN A 132 -7.73 4.16 19.76
CA GLN A 132 -6.94 5.38 20.00
C GLN A 132 -5.51 5.20 19.53
N THR A 133 -4.90 4.06 19.83
CA THR A 133 -3.55 3.69 19.35
C THR A 133 -3.50 3.67 17.83
N ILE A 134 -4.48 3.05 17.16
CA ILE A 134 -4.57 3.04 15.70
C ILE A 134 -4.64 4.47 15.15
N ARG A 135 -5.50 5.32 15.70
CA ARG A 135 -5.63 6.73 15.26
C ARG A 135 -4.31 7.49 15.39
N LEU A 136 -3.64 7.37 16.54
CA LEU A 136 -2.37 8.03 16.81
C LEU A 136 -1.28 7.55 15.84
N VAL A 137 -1.12 6.24 15.71
CA VAL A 137 -0.09 5.67 14.85
C VAL A 137 -0.34 6.01 13.39
N MET A 138 -1.59 5.94 12.91
CA MET A 138 -1.93 6.37 11.54
C MET A 138 -1.70 7.87 11.31
N ALA A 139 -1.96 8.73 12.29
CA ALA A 139 -1.68 10.16 12.19
C ALA A 139 -0.17 10.43 12.07
N ILE A 140 0.64 9.82 12.93
CA ILE A 140 2.11 9.91 12.85
C ILE A 140 2.60 9.37 11.50
N SER A 141 2.07 8.24 11.07
CA SER A 141 2.41 7.61 9.79
C SER A 141 2.17 8.52 8.60
N LEU A 142 1.00 9.17 8.55
CA LEU A 142 0.67 10.13 7.49
C LEU A 142 1.60 11.36 7.51
N LEU A 143 2.00 11.83 8.69
CA LEU A 143 2.97 12.92 8.82
C LEU A 143 4.35 12.52 8.29
N VAL A 144 4.81 11.30 8.58
CA VAL A 144 6.09 10.78 8.07
C VAL A 144 6.05 10.68 6.54
N VAL A 145 4.99 10.11 5.98
CA VAL A 145 4.82 10.00 4.52
C VAL A 145 4.77 11.39 3.87
N ALA A 146 4.02 12.33 4.45
CA ALA A 146 3.97 13.70 3.97
C ALA A 146 5.35 14.38 4.00
N GLY A 147 6.14 14.16 5.07
CA GLY A 147 7.51 14.65 5.19
C GLY A 147 8.44 14.09 4.12
N LEU A 148 8.35 12.79 3.84
CA LEU A 148 9.13 12.14 2.79
C LEU A 148 8.79 12.69 1.39
N ILE A 149 7.52 12.87 1.10
CA ILE A 149 7.06 13.45 -0.18
C ILE A 149 7.56 14.89 -0.30
N PHE A 150 7.45 15.68 0.75
CA PHE A 150 7.91 17.07 0.77
C PHE A 150 9.44 17.17 0.57
N ALA A 151 10.22 16.29 1.22
CA ALA A 151 11.65 16.18 1.02
C ALA A 151 12.00 15.84 -0.45
N GLY A 152 11.22 14.94 -1.08
CA GLY A 152 11.35 14.64 -2.51
C GLY A 152 11.10 15.84 -3.42
N LEU A 153 10.06 16.65 -3.11
CA LEU A 153 9.72 17.85 -3.87
C LEU A 153 10.81 18.95 -3.76
N LEU A 154 11.48 19.03 -2.61
CA LEU A 154 12.60 19.94 -2.40
C LEU A 154 13.90 19.47 -3.08
N GLY A 155 13.86 18.34 -3.79
CA GLY A 155 15.05 17.78 -4.43
C GLY A 155 16.10 17.26 -3.45
N LEU A 156 15.72 16.97 -2.20
CA LEU A 156 16.63 16.49 -1.18
C LEU A 156 17.03 15.03 -1.39
N PHE A 157 16.35 14.30 -2.27
CA PHE A 157 16.72 12.94 -2.60
C PHE A 157 17.66 12.91 -3.82
N PRO A 158 18.71 12.10 -3.77
CA PRO A 158 19.58 11.90 -4.93
C PRO A 158 18.77 11.29 -6.09
N VAL A 159 19.21 11.60 -7.30
CA VAL A 159 18.52 11.20 -8.56
C VAL A 159 18.58 9.67 -8.80
N GLY A 160 19.04 8.87 -7.85
CA GLY A 160 19.29 7.45 -8.02
C GLY A 160 20.60 7.20 -8.78
N GLY A 161 20.89 5.94 -9.07
CA GLY A 161 22.06 5.51 -9.84
C GLY A 161 21.66 4.54 -10.95
N ASP A 162 22.63 3.86 -11.51
CA ASP A 162 22.41 2.88 -12.58
C ASP A 162 22.42 1.41 -12.08
N ALA A 163 22.64 1.20 -10.77
CA ALA A 163 22.75 -0.15 -10.21
C ALA A 163 21.39 -0.88 -10.26
N MET A 164 21.40 -2.11 -10.74
CA MET A 164 20.23 -2.99 -10.81
C MET A 164 20.16 -4.01 -9.65
N GLY A 165 21.10 -3.92 -8.71
CA GLY A 165 21.18 -4.73 -7.51
C GLY A 165 22.04 -4.09 -6.44
N LEU A 166 22.02 -4.66 -5.24
CA LEU A 166 22.74 -4.20 -4.07
C LEU A 166 23.59 -5.31 -3.47
N GLY A 167 24.78 -4.94 -2.96
CA GLY A 167 25.68 -5.86 -2.27
C GLY A 167 26.19 -5.29 -0.95
N GLY A 168 26.77 -6.16 -0.12
CA GLY A 168 27.40 -5.77 1.14
C GLY A 168 26.47 -5.00 2.10
N TYR A 169 26.99 -3.93 2.70
CA TYR A 169 26.23 -3.12 3.67
C TYR A 169 24.99 -2.43 3.09
N LYS A 170 25.01 -2.09 1.78
CA LYS A 170 23.85 -1.47 1.12
C LYS A 170 22.66 -2.43 1.08
N LEU A 171 22.91 -3.71 0.78
CA LEU A 171 21.87 -4.72 0.83
C LEU A 171 21.32 -4.89 2.25
N ALA A 172 22.20 -4.92 3.27
CA ALA A 172 21.75 -5.00 4.67
C ALA A 172 20.84 -3.84 5.08
N ILE A 173 21.18 -2.61 4.68
CA ILE A 173 20.33 -1.42 4.90
C ILE A 173 19.00 -1.57 4.15
N ALA A 174 19.02 -2.04 2.90
CA ALA A 174 17.80 -2.27 2.12
C ALA A 174 16.87 -3.30 2.76
N LEU A 175 17.42 -4.39 3.28
CA LEU A 175 16.65 -5.43 3.97
C LEU A 175 16.02 -4.92 5.26
N LEU A 176 16.80 -4.21 6.09
CA LEU A 176 16.30 -3.62 7.33
C LEU A 176 15.20 -2.59 7.03
N GLY A 177 15.43 -1.70 6.06
CA GLY A 177 14.44 -0.71 5.62
C GLY A 177 13.16 -1.38 5.14
N ASN A 178 13.27 -2.37 4.26
CA ASN A 178 12.10 -3.06 3.72
C ASN A 178 11.34 -3.88 4.78
N PHE A 179 12.03 -4.45 5.77
CA PHE A 179 11.41 -5.06 6.95
C PHE A 179 10.58 -4.02 7.74
N ILE A 180 11.19 -2.86 8.04
CA ILE A 180 10.52 -1.76 8.75
C ILE A 180 9.29 -1.28 7.95
N PHE A 181 9.41 -1.11 6.62
CA PHE A 181 8.28 -0.71 5.77
C PHE A 181 7.17 -1.75 5.76
N GLY A 182 7.51 -3.04 5.81
CA GLY A 182 6.54 -4.11 6.00
C GLY A 182 5.77 -3.99 7.32
N VAL A 183 6.46 -3.68 8.42
CA VAL A 183 5.81 -3.38 9.71
C VAL A 183 4.88 -2.17 9.59
N LEU A 184 5.38 -1.08 9.03
CA LEU A 184 4.66 0.19 8.91
C LEU A 184 3.43 0.12 8.00
N MET A 185 3.45 -0.76 7.00
CA MET A 185 2.29 -0.96 6.14
C MET A 185 1.04 -1.40 6.92
N ASN A 186 1.21 -2.14 8.02
CA ASN A 186 0.09 -2.57 8.86
C ASN A 186 -0.57 -1.43 9.65
N VAL A 187 0.11 -0.30 9.80
CA VAL A 187 -0.44 0.90 10.46
C VAL A 187 -0.89 1.97 9.47
N GLY A 188 -0.91 1.62 8.17
CA GLY A 188 -1.45 2.48 7.12
C GLY A 188 -0.42 3.30 6.33
N ILE A 189 0.89 3.06 6.51
CA ILE A 189 1.93 3.61 5.64
C ILE A 189 2.09 2.67 4.43
N GLY A 190 1.74 3.16 3.23
CA GLY A 190 2.02 2.41 2.00
C GLY A 190 3.53 2.19 1.81
N LEU A 191 3.91 0.99 1.37
CA LEU A 191 5.32 0.63 1.17
C LEU A 191 5.96 1.37 -0.02
N PHE A 192 5.20 1.81 -1.00
CA PHE A 192 5.71 2.29 -2.29
C PHE A 192 6.66 3.48 -2.15
N ALA A 193 6.20 4.60 -1.59
CA ALA A 193 7.01 5.81 -1.48
C ALA A 193 8.29 5.62 -0.64
N PRO A 194 8.26 5.01 0.56
CA PRO A 194 9.47 4.80 1.33
C PRO A 194 10.43 3.78 0.68
N CYS A 195 9.93 2.73 0.03
CA CYS A 195 10.76 1.76 -0.68
C CYS A 195 11.45 2.40 -1.89
N MET A 196 10.72 3.17 -2.70
CA MET A 196 11.28 3.93 -3.82
C MET A 196 12.40 4.87 -3.34
N THR A 197 12.16 5.63 -2.29
CA THR A 197 13.16 6.53 -1.69
C THR A 197 14.40 5.77 -1.24
N LEU A 198 14.24 4.65 -0.54
CA LEU A 198 15.36 3.83 -0.08
C LEU A 198 16.19 3.30 -1.24
N VAL A 199 15.56 2.79 -2.28
CA VAL A 199 16.21 2.30 -3.51
C VAL A 199 17.05 3.40 -4.16
N TYR A 200 16.53 4.62 -4.25
CA TYR A 200 17.24 5.78 -4.80
C TYR A 200 18.43 6.19 -3.93
N LEU A 201 18.24 6.29 -2.62
CA LEU A 201 19.32 6.63 -1.67
C LEU A 201 20.48 5.64 -1.70
N LEU A 202 20.22 4.37 -2.00
CA LEU A 202 21.25 3.34 -2.11
C LEU A 202 21.95 3.32 -3.47
N GLY A 203 21.51 4.17 -4.42
CA GLY A 203 22.13 4.34 -5.73
C GLY A 203 21.66 3.33 -6.78
N MET A 204 20.46 2.76 -6.62
CA MET A 204 19.86 1.91 -7.64
C MET A 204 19.16 2.72 -8.73
N ASN A 205 18.98 2.08 -9.88
CA ASN A 205 18.17 2.63 -10.96
C ASN A 205 16.72 2.83 -10.50
N PRO A 206 16.12 4.00 -10.74
CA PRO A 206 14.73 4.28 -10.38
C PRO A 206 13.73 3.22 -10.88
N LEU A 207 13.94 2.68 -12.06
CA LEU A 207 13.07 1.64 -12.62
C LEU A 207 13.13 0.33 -11.84
N ALA A 208 14.25 0.03 -11.17
CA ALA A 208 14.40 -1.16 -10.33
C ALA A 208 13.50 -1.12 -9.08
N ALA A 209 13.05 0.08 -8.66
CA ALA A 209 12.12 0.22 -7.55
C ALA A 209 10.77 -0.45 -7.82
N PHE A 210 10.27 -0.43 -9.06
CA PHE A 210 8.95 -0.96 -9.41
C PHE A 210 8.79 -2.46 -9.12
N PRO A 211 9.63 -3.36 -9.65
CA PRO A 211 9.55 -4.78 -9.32
C PRO A 211 9.74 -5.06 -7.81
N ILE A 212 10.63 -4.31 -7.15
CA ILE A 212 10.91 -4.49 -5.72
C ILE A 212 9.69 -4.10 -4.88
N MET A 213 9.14 -2.90 -5.06
CA MET A 213 8.02 -2.42 -4.25
C MET A 213 6.72 -3.18 -4.54
N MET A 214 6.41 -3.47 -5.81
CA MET A 214 5.22 -4.21 -6.19
C MET A 214 5.31 -5.67 -5.74
N GLY A 215 6.45 -6.34 -6.00
CA GLY A 215 6.68 -7.71 -5.56
C GLY A 215 6.69 -7.85 -4.04
N SER A 216 7.37 -6.94 -3.32
CA SER A 216 7.34 -6.90 -1.86
C SER A 216 5.92 -6.75 -1.34
N THR A 217 5.14 -5.81 -1.90
CA THR A 217 3.77 -5.56 -1.45
C THR A 217 2.84 -6.73 -1.77
N ALA A 218 2.97 -7.38 -2.92
CA ALA A 218 2.17 -8.54 -3.25
C ALA A 218 2.37 -9.70 -2.26
N VAL A 219 3.61 -9.98 -1.88
CA VAL A 219 3.90 -11.06 -0.92
C VAL A 219 3.47 -10.65 0.49
N LEU A 220 3.90 -9.49 0.96
CA LEU A 220 3.62 -9.06 2.34
C LEU A 220 2.12 -8.88 2.63
N SER A 221 1.35 -8.39 1.65
CA SER A 221 -0.08 -8.14 1.83
C SER A 221 -0.88 -9.42 2.08
N VAL A 222 -0.48 -10.54 1.49
CA VAL A 222 -1.10 -11.85 1.75
C VAL A 222 -0.92 -12.27 3.22
N PHE A 223 0.31 -12.13 3.77
CA PHE A 223 0.59 -12.45 5.17
C PHE A 223 -0.12 -11.49 6.14
N SER A 224 -0.08 -10.21 5.83
CA SER A 224 -0.75 -9.18 6.62
C SER A 224 -2.25 -9.40 6.63
N ALA A 225 -2.91 -9.45 5.48
CA ALA A 225 -4.34 -9.67 5.34
C ALA A 225 -4.79 -10.97 6.00
N GLY A 226 -4.03 -12.07 5.81
CA GLY A 226 -4.30 -13.34 6.46
C GLY A 226 -4.31 -13.24 7.99
N THR A 227 -3.42 -12.45 8.58
CA THR A 227 -3.39 -12.22 10.03
C THR A 227 -4.59 -11.41 10.50
N PHE A 228 -4.95 -10.32 9.80
CA PHE A 228 -6.13 -9.52 10.13
C PHE A 228 -7.44 -10.30 9.96
N ILE A 229 -7.56 -11.13 8.91
CA ILE A 229 -8.72 -12.00 8.69
C ILE A 229 -8.88 -12.98 9.86
N ARG A 230 -7.81 -13.68 10.25
CA ARG A 230 -7.85 -14.64 11.37
C ARG A 230 -8.22 -13.99 12.70
N LYS A 231 -7.83 -12.73 12.91
CA LYS A 231 -8.17 -11.97 14.12
C LYS A 231 -9.53 -11.25 14.04
N GLY A 232 -10.24 -11.33 12.90
CA GLY A 232 -11.50 -10.64 12.68
C GLY A 232 -11.38 -9.11 12.67
N ALA A 233 -10.18 -8.56 12.52
CA ALA A 233 -9.89 -7.12 12.58
C ALA A 233 -9.92 -6.47 11.19
N PHE A 234 -10.98 -6.71 10.42
CA PHE A 234 -11.17 -6.16 9.07
C PHE A 234 -12.67 -6.10 8.71
N ASP A 235 -13.01 -5.24 7.75
CA ASP A 235 -14.33 -5.14 7.14
C ASP A 235 -14.37 -6.03 5.89
N ALA A 236 -15.08 -7.15 5.97
CA ALA A 236 -15.10 -8.16 4.93
C ALA A 236 -15.78 -7.66 3.65
N LYS A 237 -16.87 -6.90 3.78
CA LYS A 237 -17.61 -6.35 2.64
C LYS A 237 -16.82 -5.28 1.90
N ALA A 238 -16.10 -4.42 2.64
CA ALA A 238 -15.22 -3.42 2.05
C ALA A 238 -14.01 -4.04 1.35
N VAL A 239 -13.42 -5.12 1.92
CA VAL A 239 -12.34 -5.85 1.27
C VAL A 239 -12.83 -6.53 0.00
N LEU A 240 -13.99 -7.18 0.03
CA LEU A 240 -14.58 -7.82 -1.14
C LEU A 240 -14.83 -6.83 -2.28
N ALA A 241 -15.35 -5.63 -1.98
CA ALA A 241 -15.61 -4.60 -2.97
C ALA A 241 -14.32 -4.21 -3.74
N VAL A 242 -13.22 -3.98 -3.02
CA VAL A 242 -11.96 -3.59 -3.65
C VAL A 242 -11.20 -4.79 -4.24
N ALA A 243 -11.38 -5.99 -3.70
CA ALA A 243 -10.84 -7.21 -4.29
C ALA A 243 -11.34 -7.43 -5.73
N ILE A 244 -12.56 -6.99 -6.04
CA ILE A 244 -13.14 -7.08 -7.39
C ILE A 244 -12.73 -5.87 -8.25
N PHE A 245 -12.93 -4.65 -7.75
CA PHE A 245 -12.78 -3.43 -8.55
C PHE A 245 -11.36 -2.85 -8.54
N GLY A 246 -10.54 -3.19 -7.54
CA GLY A 246 -9.14 -2.77 -7.47
C GLY A 246 -8.29 -3.28 -8.62
N PRO A 247 -8.29 -4.59 -8.94
CA PRO A 247 -7.59 -5.12 -10.12
C PRO A 247 -8.03 -4.49 -11.45
N ILE A 248 -9.31 -4.14 -11.58
CA ILE A 248 -9.80 -3.43 -12.78
C ILE A 248 -9.11 -2.06 -12.90
N GLY A 249 -9.03 -1.30 -11.80
CA GLY A 249 -8.29 -0.03 -11.75
C GLY A 249 -6.82 -0.19 -12.14
N VAL A 250 -6.16 -1.25 -11.64
CA VAL A 250 -4.78 -1.58 -11.99
C VAL A 250 -4.61 -1.85 -13.49
N VAL A 251 -5.46 -2.69 -14.06
CA VAL A 251 -5.38 -3.02 -15.49
C VAL A 251 -5.60 -1.79 -16.37
N LEU A 252 -6.58 -0.96 -16.04
CA LEU A 252 -6.85 0.29 -16.76
C LEU A 252 -5.64 1.25 -16.70
N ALA A 253 -5.00 1.39 -15.53
CA ALA A 253 -3.80 2.20 -15.39
C ALA A 253 -2.63 1.63 -16.20
N ALA A 254 -2.42 0.32 -16.15
CA ALA A 254 -1.36 -0.34 -16.89
C ALA A 254 -1.54 -0.20 -18.42
N MET A 255 -2.80 -0.29 -18.89
CA MET A 255 -3.12 -0.06 -20.31
C MET A 255 -2.85 1.39 -20.71
N LEU A 256 -3.23 2.37 -19.87
CA LEU A 256 -2.97 3.78 -20.10
C LEU A 256 -1.47 4.06 -20.21
N VAL A 257 -0.69 3.61 -19.22
CA VAL A 257 0.79 3.78 -19.20
C VAL A 257 1.43 3.18 -20.46
N LYS A 258 0.95 2.02 -20.90
CA LYS A 258 1.48 1.33 -22.08
C LYS A 258 1.15 2.04 -23.40
N SER A 259 0.09 2.85 -23.45
CA SER A 259 -0.33 3.62 -24.62
C SER A 259 0.27 5.02 -24.70
N MET A 260 0.96 5.47 -23.64
CA MET A 260 1.53 6.82 -23.55
C MET A 260 2.96 6.85 -24.08
N ASP A 261 3.34 7.93 -24.74
CA ASP A 261 4.75 8.21 -25.04
C ASP A 261 5.52 8.66 -23.76
N MET A 262 6.86 8.63 -23.83
CA MET A 262 7.71 8.93 -22.69
C MET A 262 7.59 10.37 -22.19
N GLU A 263 7.25 11.31 -23.05
CA GLU A 263 7.09 12.71 -22.66
C GLU A 263 5.78 12.91 -21.89
N MET A 264 4.70 12.34 -22.40
CA MET A 264 3.38 12.36 -21.76
C MET A 264 3.41 11.62 -20.40
N LEU A 265 4.17 10.52 -20.32
CA LEU A 265 4.38 9.78 -19.06
C LEU A 265 5.10 10.63 -18.01
N LYS A 266 6.14 11.41 -18.39
CA LYS A 266 6.84 12.33 -17.49
C LYS A 266 5.91 13.42 -16.96
N TRP A 267 5.07 14.01 -17.80
CA TRP A 267 4.08 14.99 -17.40
C TRP A 267 3.03 14.40 -16.46
N LEU A 268 2.54 13.19 -16.75
CA LEU A 268 1.60 12.49 -15.88
C LEU A 268 2.19 12.25 -14.50
N VAL A 269 3.43 11.74 -14.44
CA VAL A 269 4.14 11.51 -13.16
C VAL A 269 4.33 12.81 -12.39
N ALA A 270 4.74 13.91 -13.07
CA ALA A 270 4.87 15.21 -12.44
C ALA A 270 3.53 15.71 -11.86
N PHE A 271 2.44 15.60 -12.61
CA PHE A 271 1.09 15.97 -12.14
C PHE A 271 0.66 15.12 -10.94
N ILE A 272 0.91 13.82 -10.98
CA ILE A 272 0.59 12.88 -9.91
C ILE A 272 1.38 13.21 -8.64
N VAL A 273 2.68 13.52 -8.76
CA VAL A 273 3.52 13.94 -7.62
C VAL A 273 2.98 15.20 -6.99
N ILE A 274 2.62 16.21 -7.79
CA ILE A 274 2.02 17.46 -7.29
C ILE A 274 0.68 17.18 -6.61
N TYR A 275 -0.20 16.40 -7.23
CA TYR A 275 -1.50 16.03 -6.67
C TYR A 275 -1.36 15.25 -5.36
N THR A 276 -0.45 14.27 -5.31
CA THR A 276 -0.18 13.48 -4.10
C THR A 276 0.35 14.37 -2.98
N SER A 277 1.24 15.28 -3.29
CA SER A 277 1.77 16.26 -2.33
C SER A 277 0.68 17.17 -1.78
N TRP A 278 -0.22 17.63 -2.65
CA TRP A 278 -1.38 18.42 -2.24
C TRP A 278 -2.33 17.63 -1.32
N THR A 279 -2.68 16.40 -1.67
CA THR A 279 -3.58 15.56 -0.86
C THR A 279 -2.96 15.19 0.49
N MET A 280 -1.64 14.93 0.53
CA MET A 280 -0.89 14.69 1.76
C MET A 280 -0.80 15.94 2.63
N TYR A 281 -0.52 17.10 2.05
CA TYR A 281 -0.54 18.38 2.77
C TYR A 281 -1.94 18.68 3.35
N ALA A 282 -2.99 18.44 2.58
CA ALA A 282 -4.37 18.59 3.04
C ALA A 282 -4.70 17.63 4.21
N SER A 283 -4.25 16.37 4.13
CA SER A 283 -4.40 15.39 5.21
C SER A 283 -3.63 15.78 6.47
N TRP A 284 -2.39 16.26 6.32
CA TRP A 284 -1.60 16.79 7.42
C TRP A 284 -2.25 18.01 8.08
N ARG A 285 -2.77 18.95 7.28
CA ARG A 285 -3.48 20.14 7.78
C ARG A 285 -4.76 19.75 8.50
N ALA A 286 -5.49 18.75 8.01
CA ALA A 286 -6.68 18.21 8.67
C ALA A 286 -6.33 17.51 10.01
N ALA A 287 -5.21 16.75 10.06
CA ALA A 287 -4.75 16.10 11.29
C ALA A 287 -4.32 17.11 12.38
N ARG A 288 -3.76 18.26 11.99
CA ARG A 288 -3.43 19.34 12.95
C ARG A 288 -4.65 20.06 13.51
N ARG A 289 -5.79 20.05 12.80
CA ARG A 289 -7.03 20.68 13.29
C ARG A 289 -7.82 19.81 14.27
N SER A 290 -7.46 18.55 14.46
CA SER A 290 -8.35 17.56 15.08
C SER A 290 -8.47 17.45 16.59
N PRO A 291 -7.57 17.82 17.52
CA PRO A 291 -7.89 17.63 18.94
C PRO A 291 -8.40 18.87 19.68
N VAL A 292 -7.92 20.06 19.34
CA VAL A 292 -8.21 21.27 20.14
C VAL A 292 -9.36 22.10 19.57
N GLN A 293 -9.48 22.21 18.26
CA GLN A 293 -10.54 23.03 17.65
C GLN A 293 -11.92 22.38 17.66
N LEU A 294 -12.00 21.05 17.58
CA LEU A 294 -13.29 20.33 17.75
C LEU A 294 -13.80 20.35 19.20
N ALA A 295 -12.92 20.56 20.18
CA ALA A 295 -13.32 20.78 21.57
C ALA A 295 -13.89 22.20 21.78
N VAL A 296 -13.36 23.19 21.08
CA VAL A 296 -13.81 24.60 21.18
C VAL A 296 -15.12 24.83 20.40
N GLU A 297 -15.29 24.23 19.22
CA GLU A 297 -16.55 24.31 18.46
C GLU A 297 -17.72 23.53 19.07
N ARG A 298 -17.44 22.61 20.01
CA ARG A 298 -18.49 21.89 20.76
C ARG A 298 -18.80 22.52 22.11
N ALA A 299 -18.05 23.52 22.53
CA ALA A 299 -18.22 24.21 23.81
C ALA A 299 -18.81 25.62 23.64
N GLY A 300 -19.05 26.09 22.43
CA GLY A 300 -19.80 27.30 22.08
C GLY A 300 -21.05 26.97 21.27
#